data_8b8908bbf0734d88aca40444b1d32f06
#
_entry.id   8b8908bbf0734d88aca40444b1d32f06
#
_cell.length_a   1.000
_cell.length_b   1.000
_cell.length_c   1.000
_cell.angle_alpha   90.00
_cell.angle_beta   90.00
_cell.angle_gamma   90.00
#
_symmetry.space_group_name_H-M   'P 1'
#
loop_
_entity.id
_entity.type
_entity.pdbx_description
1 polymer ?
#
loop_
_entity_poly.entity_id
_entity_poly.type
_entity_poly.pdbx_seq_one_letter_code
_entity_poly.pdbx_strand_id
1 'polypeptide(L)'
;KISKASFALALAIALQTPSDAFAEQRLPPIDSDPNRCERAFVGNTIGQANAVSDKQLDLRECKCDKVSVKGITLSGALMVDAVFDNSDFSEAVMSKVYAPKASFKNVNFTNAVIDRATFDGSDFTNANFQNAVLTGVSYTDGDFTGANFEEALIGDQDVKNLCLNPTVVDLSRMQIGCKN
;
A
#
# COMPACT_ATOMS: atom_id res chain seq x y z
N LYS A 1 -71.01 2.08 14.65
CA LYS A 1 -70.26 1.90 13.36
C LYS A 1 -68.83 2.26 13.65
N ILE A 2 -67.99 1.22 13.85
CA ILE A 2 -66.56 1.36 14.16
C ILE A 2 -65.81 1.09 12.87
N SER A 3 -65.14 2.10 12.35
CA SER A 3 -64.29 1.99 11.19
C SER A 3 -62.95 1.39 11.60
N LYS A 4 -62.59 0.25 10.97
CA LYS A 4 -61.27 -0.38 11.11
C LYS A 4 -60.28 0.33 10.19
N ALA A 5 -59.37 1.08 10.73
CA ALA A 5 -58.19 1.55 10.02
C ALA A 5 -57.10 0.48 10.09
N SER A 6 -56.81 -0.16 8.95
CA SER A 6 -55.67 -1.09 8.85
C SER A 6 -54.36 -0.30 8.73
N PHE A 7 -53.53 -0.38 9.75
CA PHE A 7 -52.13 0.05 9.67
C PHE A 7 -51.32 -1.04 8.93
N ALA A 8 -50.98 -0.80 7.71
CA ALA A 8 -49.99 -1.59 7.01
C ALA A 8 -48.58 -1.10 7.42
N LEU A 9 -47.95 -1.86 8.29
CA LEU A 9 -46.54 -1.64 8.67
C LEU A 9 -45.67 -2.18 7.53
N ALA A 10 -45.20 -1.30 6.66
CA ALA A 10 -44.22 -1.64 5.65
C ALA A 10 -42.87 -1.84 6.31
N LEU A 11 -42.49 -3.11 6.47
CA LEU A 11 -41.16 -3.49 6.92
C LEU A 11 -40.17 -3.24 5.77
N ALA A 12 -39.50 -2.10 5.77
CA ALA A 12 -38.39 -1.83 4.87
C ALA A 12 -37.21 -2.72 5.29
N ILE A 13 -37.08 -3.86 4.64
CA ILE A 13 -35.84 -4.66 4.70
C ILE A 13 -34.81 -3.86 3.94
N ALA A 14 -33.94 -3.16 4.65
CA ALA A 14 -32.71 -2.62 4.08
C ALA A 14 -31.88 -3.81 3.60
N LEU A 15 -31.81 -4.00 2.29
CA LEU A 15 -30.83 -4.85 1.65
C LEU A 15 -29.47 -4.22 1.93
N GLN A 16 -28.81 -4.66 3.02
CA GLN A 16 -27.40 -4.43 3.23
C GLN A 16 -26.69 -5.21 2.13
N THR A 17 -26.19 -4.49 1.13
CA THR A 17 -25.21 -5.01 0.20
C THR A 17 -24.03 -5.52 1.01
N PRO A 18 -23.48 -6.71 0.75
CA PRO A 18 -22.22 -7.12 1.34
C PRO A 18 -21.11 -6.35 0.63
N SER A 19 -20.94 -5.09 0.99
CA SER A 19 -19.77 -4.31 0.65
C SER A 19 -18.81 -4.41 1.81
N ASP A 20 -17.60 -4.84 1.48
CA ASP A 20 -16.39 -4.75 2.30
C ASP A 20 -16.23 -5.75 3.45
N ALA A 21 -16.33 -7.04 3.13
CA ALA A 21 -15.66 -8.05 3.92
C ALA A 21 -14.16 -8.15 3.56
N PHE A 22 -13.46 -7.03 3.44
CA PHE A 22 -12.05 -7.03 3.79
C PHE A 22 -12.03 -7.24 5.30
N ALA A 23 -11.49 -8.36 5.75
CA ALA A 23 -11.23 -8.57 7.16
C ALA A 23 -10.37 -7.40 7.60
N GLU A 24 -11.01 -6.39 8.20
CA GLU A 24 -10.33 -5.23 8.76
C GLU A 24 -9.37 -5.80 9.79
N GLN A 25 -8.12 -5.92 9.37
CA GLN A 25 -7.07 -6.41 10.24
C GLN A 25 -7.08 -5.49 11.44
N ARG A 26 -7.43 -6.02 12.62
CA ARG A 26 -7.52 -5.22 13.84
C ARG A 26 -6.12 -4.73 14.17
N LEU A 27 -5.78 -3.57 13.60
CA LEU A 27 -4.52 -2.91 13.86
C LEU A 27 -4.52 -2.35 15.30
N PRO A 28 -3.37 -2.30 15.97
CA PRO A 28 -3.28 -1.66 17.26
C PRO A 28 -3.69 -0.18 17.15
N PRO A 29 -4.09 0.48 18.25
CA PRO A 29 -4.33 1.92 18.25
C PRO A 29 -3.12 2.67 17.69
N ILE A 30 -3.36 3.77 16.95
CA ILE A 30 -2.28 4.62 16.45
C ILE A 30 -1.49 5.18 17.64
N ASP A 31 -0.17 5.19 17.54
CA ASP A 31 0.70 5.79 18.54
C ASP A 31 0.36 7.28 18.70
N SER A 32 0.07 7.70 19.92
CA SER A 32 -0.31 9.09 20.24
C SER A 32 0.88 10.06 20.25
N ASP A 33 2.11 9.58 20.03
CA ASP A 33 3.29 10.45 19.94
C ASP A 33 3.17 11.37 18.71
N PRO A 34 3.13 12.70 18.90
CA PRO A 34 3.01 13.64 17.79
C PRO A 34 4.21 13.61 16.84
N ASN A 35 5.38 13.16 17.30
CA ASN A 35 6.61 13.09 16.51
C ASN A 35 6.85 11.69 15.90
N ARG A 36 5.87 10.79 15.93
CA ARG A 36 6.04 9.40 15.44
C ARG A 36 6.48 9.32 13.98
N CYS A 37 5.99 10.23 13.15
CA CYS A 37 6.34 10.29 11.74
C CYS A 37 7.78 10.77 11.52
N GLU A 38 8.22 11.78 12.25
CA GLU A 38 9.58 12.32 12.14
C GLU A 38 10.64 11.34 12.66
N ARG A 39 10.36 10.68 13.78
CA ARG A 39 11.28 9.68 14.35
C ARG A 39 11.55 8.50 13.44
N ALA A 40 10.64 8.21 12.53
CA ALA A 40 10.81 7.12 11.57
C ALA A 40 12.02 7.32 10.65
N PHE A 41 12.51 8.54 10.48
CA PHE A 41 13.55 8.90 9.51
C PHE A 41 14.86 9.37 10.18
N VAL A 42 14.97 9.31 11.49
CA VAL A 42 16.18 9.71 12.23
C VAL A 42 17.17 8.54 12.31
N GLY A 43 18.06 8.47 11.33
CA GLY A 43 19.17 7.51 11.28
C GLY A 43 18.80 6.09 10.80
N ASN A 44 19.81 5.25 10.62
CA ASN A 44 19.67 3.83 10.22
C ASN A 44 19.06 2.93 11.30
N THR A 45 18.58 3.50 12.39
CA THR A 45 18.15 2.75 13.57
C THR A 45 16.80 2.08 13.42
N ILE A 46 15.98 2.48 12.42
CA ILE A 46 14.61 1.96 12.27
C ILE A 46 14.61 0.46 11.94
N GLY A 47 15.42 0.05 10.98
CA GLY A 47 15.52 -1.37 10.63
C GLY A 47 16.16 -2.23 11.72
N GLN A 48 17.09 -1.68 12.48
CA GLN A 48 17.76 -2.36 13.60
C GLN A 48 16.91 -2.29 14.88
N ALA A 49 16.14 -1.23 15.08
CA ALA A 49 15.21 -1.12 16.20
C ALA A 49 14.11 -2.20 16.12
N ASN A 50 13.68 -2.58 14.92
CA ASN A 50 12.74 -3.71 14.74
C ASN A 50 13.34 -5.07 15.13
N ALA A 51 14.65 -5.21 15.15
CA ALA A 51 15.33 -6.41 15.65
C ALA A 51 15.52 -6.41 17.18
N VAL A 52 15.40 -5.24 17.81
CA VAL A 52 15.66 -5.02 19.24
C VAL A 52 14.42 -4.53 19.98
N SER A 53 13.44 -3.93 19.30
CA SER A 53 12.21 -3.46 19.90
C SER A 53 11.03 -4.27 19.37
N ASP A 54 10.21 -4.79 20.28
CA ASP A 54 8.95 -5.47 19.95
C ASP A 54 7.89 -4.52 19.36
N LYS A 55 8.24 -3.24 19.17
CA LYS A 55 7.31 -2.22 18.68
C LYS A 55 7.42 -2.08 17.17
N GLN A 56 6.32 -2.42 16.47
CA GLN A 56 6.18 -2.24 15.03
C GLN A 56 6.27 -0.74 14.66
N LEU A 57 6.97 -0.44 13.55
CA LEU A 57 7.04 0.93 13.03
C LEU A 57 5.67 1.35 12.50
N ASP A 58 5.10 2.39 13.11
CA ASP A 58 3.78 2.91 12.78
C ASP A 58 3.87 4.27 12.10
N LEU A 59 3.65 4.28 10.78
CA LEU A 59 3.62 5.47 9.92
C LEU A 59 2.24 5.74 9.36
N ARG A 60 1.19 5.14 9.93
CA ARG A 60 -0.18 5.35 9.46
C ARG A 60 -0.53 6.83 9.48
N GLU A 61 -1.17 7.31 8.40
CA GLU A 61 -1.59 8.71 8.24
C GLU A 61 -0.44 9.74 8.27
N CYS A 62 0.83 9.29 8.20
CA CYS A 62 1.98 10.20 8.15
C CYS A 62 2.06 10.91 6.79
N LYS A 63 2.33 12.21 6.82
CA LYS A 63 2.62 13.01 5.63
C LYS A 63 4.13 13.24 5.54
N CYS A 64 4.78 12.40 4.76
CA CYS A 64 6.24 12.31 4.65
C CYS A 64 6.68 12.50 3.19
N ASP A 65 6.18 13.54 2.53
CA ASP A 65 6.60 13.84 1.16
C ASP A 65 8.05 14.34 1.09
N LYS A 66 8.74 13.97 0.00
CA LYS A 66 10.14 14.37 -0.28
C LYS A 66 11.16 13.90 0.77
N VAL A 67 10.90 12.78 1.42
CA VAL A 67 11.87 12.18 2.35
C VAL A 67 12.80 11.21 1.61
N SER A 68 13.97 10.97 2.20
CA SER A 68 14.87 9.92 1.74
C SER A 68 14.96 8.82 2.80
N VAL A 69 14.60 7.61 2.38
CA VAL A 69 14.75 6.38 3.16
C VAL A 69 15.62 5.37 2.39
N LYS A 70 16.52 5.90 1.56
CA LYS A 70 17.43 5.10 0.76
C LYS A 70 18.20 4.08 1.60
N GLY A 71 18.13 2.80 1.20
CA GLY A 71 18.81 1.71 1.86
C GLY A 71 18.29 1.37 3.27
N ILE A 72 17.20 2.00 3.73
CA ILE A 72 16.63 1.75 5.05
C ILE A 72 15.73 0.51 5.03
N THR A 73 15.76 -0.27 6.11
CA THR A 73 14.85 -1.39 6.32
C THR A 73 13.56 -0.92 7.00
N LEU A 74 12.44 -1.01 6.29
CA LEU A 74 11.10 -0.67 6.74
C LEU A 74 10.21 -1.92 6.89
N SER A 75 10.84 -3.09 7.07
CA SER A 75 10.11 -4.37 7.10
C SER A 75 9.04 -4.41 8.19
N GLY A 76 7.82 -4.82 7.80
CA GLY A 76 6.67 -4.89 8.69
C GLY A 76 6.09 -3.55 9.12
N ALA A 77 6.51 -2.43 8.54
CA ALA A 77 5.95 -1.13 8.86
C ALA A 77 4.47 -1.03 8.51
N LEU A 78 3.71 -0.28 9.31
CA LEU A 78 2.33 0.09 9.05
C LEU A 78 2.29 1.48 8.42
N MET A 79 1.72 1.59 7.20
CA MET A 79 1.71 2.82 6.41
C MET A 79 0.32 3.11 5.82
N VAL A 80 -0.75 2.65 6.48
CA VAL A 80 -2.13 2.89 6.01
C VAL A 80 -2.38 4.39 5.87
N ASP A 81 -2.95 4.83 4.74
CA ASP A 81 -3.25 6.23 4.44
C ASP A 81 -2.04 7.19 4.55
N ALA A 82 -0.81 6.68 4.50
CA ALA A 82 0.39 7.50 4.54
C ALA A 82 0.69 8.15 3.19
N VAL A 83 1.39 9.28 3.19
CA VAL A 83 1.80 10.00 1.97
C VAL A 83 3.33 10.11 1.94
N PHE A 84 3.93 9.54 0.89
CA PHE A 84 5.38 9.55 0.64
C PHE A 84 5.74 10.15 -0.73
N ASP A 85 4.89 10.99 -1.27
CA ASP A 85 5.06 11.51 -2.62
C ASP A 85 6.43 12.16 -2.84
N ASN A 86 7.01 11.94 -4.03
CA ASN A 86 8.30 12.48 -4.44
C ASN A 86 9.49 12.08 -3.55
N SER A 87 9.39 10.94 -2.86
CA SER A 87 10.40 10.45 -1.92
C SER A 87 11.35 9.45 -2.56
N ASP A 88 12.51 9.25 -1.92
CA ASP A 88 13.53 8.29 -2.36
C ASP A 88 13.53 7.06 -1.47
N PHE A 89 13.03 5.93 -1.99
CA PHE A 89 13.02 4.61 -1.39
C PHE A 89 14.00 3.66 -2.10
N SER A 90 14.97 4.21 -2.85
CA SER A 90 15.94 3.37 -3.53
C SER A 90 16.71 2.48 -2.56
N GLU A 91 16.92 1.22 -2.97
CA GLU A 91 17.61 0.22 -2.13
C GLU A 91 16.91 -0.11 -0.78
N ALA A 92 15.72 0.45 -0.52
CA ALA A 92 14.98 0.18 0.72
C ALA A 92 14.50 -1.28 0.78
N VAL A 93 14.45 -1.84 2.00
CA VAL A 93 13.86 -3.17 2.26
C VAL A 93 12.49 -3.00 2.89
N MET A 94 11.45 -3.41 2.16
CA MET A 94 10.05 -3.21 2.53
C MET A 94 9.29 -4.55 2.64
N SER A 95 9.93 -5.56 3.20
CA SER A 95 9.31 -6.87 3.37
C SER A 95 8.13 -6.81 4.34
N LYS A 96 6.97 -7.36 3.96
CA LYS A 96 5.75 -7.43 4.79
C LYS A 96 5.22 -6.06 5.25
N VAL A 97 5.48 -5.00 4.49
CA VAL A 97 4.89 -3.69 4.74
C VAL A 97 3.38 -3.77 4.54
N TYR A 98 2.62 -3.10 5.39
CA TYR A 98 1.17 -2.97 5.29
C TYR A 98 0.80 -1.51 5.04
N ALA A 99 0.52 -1.17 3.79
CA ALA A 99 0.35 0.19 3.30
C ALA A 99 -0.89 0.36 2.40
N PRO A 100 -2.07 -0.15 2.76
CA PRO A 100 -3.25 0.11 1.95
C PRO A 100 -3.58 1.60 1.92
N LYS A 101 -4.06 2.06 0.75
CA LYS A 101 -4.47 3.45 0.49
C LYS A 101 -3.36 4.49 0.70
N ALA A 102 -2.09 4.07 0.69
CA ALA A 102 -0.96 4.99 0.79
C ALA A 102 -0.69 5.67 -0.56
N SER A 103 -0.07 6.85 -0.52
CA SER A 103 0.37 7.58 -1.72
C SER A 103 1.88 7.51 -1.86
N PHE A 104 2.32 7.01 -3.03
CA PHE A 104 3.72 6.86 -3.43
C PHE A 104 3.97 7.48 -4.81
N LYS A 105 3.32 8.61 -5.12
CA LYS A 105 3.47 9.29 -6.42
C LYS A 105 4.89 9.76 -6.64
N ASN A 106 5.41 9.51 -7.83
CA ASN A 106 6.77 9.89 -8.22
C ASN A 106 7.85 9.35 -7.26
N VAL A 107 7.59 8.28 -6.52
CA VAL A 107 8.57 7.70 -5.60
C VAL A 107 9.59 6.88 -6.39
N ASN A 108 10.85 6.99 -5.97
CA ASN A 108 11.94 6.19 -6.50
C ASN A 108 12.13 4.91 -5.68
N PHE A 109 11.76 3.75 -6.25
CA PHE A 109 11.97 2.42 -5.68
C PHE A 109 13.09 1.65 -6.38
N THR A 110 14.02 2.33 -7.07
CA THR A 110 15.12 1.66 -7.77
C THR A 110 15.89 0.73 -6.82
N ASN A 111 16.07 -0.52 -7.24
CA ASN A 111 16.75 -1.57 -6.45
C ASN A 111 16.07 -1.89 -5.09
N ALA A 112 14.85 -1.44 -4.83
CA ALA A 112 14.14 -1.77 -3.59
C ALA A 112 13.74 -3.24 -3.54
N VAL A 113 13.69 -3.82 -2.33
CA VAL A 113 13.20 -5.17 -2.09
C VAL A 113 11.82 -5.09 -1.43
N ILE A 114 10.78 -5.46 -2.17
CA ILE A 114 9.38 -5.39 -1.75
C ILE A 114 8.79 -6.79 -1.85
N ASP A 115 8.80 -7.53 -0.77
CA ASP A 115 8.25 -8.88 -0.73
C ASP A 115 7.11 -9.02 0.28
N ARG A 116 6.06 -9.76 -0.10
CA ARG A 116 4.89 -10.04 0.76
C ARG A 116 4.25 -8.79 1.37
N ALA A 117 4.35 -7.66 0.69
CA ALA A 117 3.74 -6.40 1.12
C ALA A 117 2.28 -6.29 0.66
N THR A 118 1.51 -5.44 1.32
CA THR A 118 0.13 -5.12 0.96
C THR A 118 0.02 -3.63 0.66
N PHE A 119 -0.39 -3.31 -0.59
CA PHE A 119 -0.56 -1.95 -1.10
C PHE A 119 -1.94 -1.74 -1.75
N ASP A 120 -2.96 -2.43 -1.24
CA ASP A 120 -4.29 -2.36 -1.83
C ASP A 120 -4.83 -0.92 -1.81
N GLY A 121 -5.31 -0.45 -2.95
CA GLY A 121 -5.80 0.92 -3.14
C GLY A 121 -4.73 2.01 -3.08
N SER A 122 -3.45 1.66 -3.12
CA SER A 122 -2.36 2.65 -3.07
C SER A 122 -2.05 3.25 -4.45
N ASP A 123 -1.55 4.47 -4.44
CA ASP A 123 -1.25 5.26 -5.64
C ASP A 123 0.26 5.28 -5.92
N PHE A 124 0.67 4.66 -7.02
CA PHE A 124 2.05 4.59 -7.53
C PHE A 124 2.21 5.37 -8.84
N THR A 125 1.38 6.39 -9.07
CA THR A 125 1.47 7.20 -10.29
C THR A 125 2.90 7.70 -10.50
N ASN A 126 3.49 7.39 -11.67
CA ASN A 126 4.87 7.71 -12.04
C ASN A 126 5.95 7.16 -11.09
N ALA A 127 5.67 6.18 -10.27
CA ALA A 127 6.69 5.54 -9.43
C ALA A 127 7.71 4.78 -10.28
N ASN A 128 8.96 4.76 -9.82
CA ASN A 128 10.05 4.06 -10.51
C ASN A 128 10.47 2.79 -9.77
N PHE A 129 10.12 1.63 -10.33
CA PHE A 129 10.48 0.30 -9.82
C PHE A 129 11.66 -0.34 -10.58
N GLN A 130 12.50 0.45 -11.24
CA GLN A 130 13.63 -0.09 -11.99
C GLN A 130 14.51 -1.00 -11.10
N ASN A 131 14.79 -2.21 -11.58
CA ASN A 131 15.57 -3.24 -10.86
C ASN A 131 14.96 -3.62 -9.47
N ALA A 132 13.75 -3.21 -9.13
CA ALA A 132 13.12 -3.60 -7.86
C ALA A 132 12.72 -5.07 -7.86
N VAL A 133 12.69 -5.67 -6.66
CA VAL A 133 12.17 -7.03 -6.44
C VAL A 133 10.76 -6.93 -5.89
N LEU A 134 9.77 -7.45 -6.64
CA LEU A 134 8.35 -7.41 -6.33
C LEU A 134 7.80 -8.84 -6.30
N THR A 135 7.71 -9.44 -5.12
CA THR A 135 7.27 -10.84 -4.99
C THR A 135 6.24 -11.03 -3.88
N GLY A 136 5.11 -11.67 -4.23
CA GLY A 136 4.03 -11.94 -3.30
C GLY A 136 3.35 -10.68 -2.77
N VAL A 137 3.27 -9.64 -3.57
CA VAL A 137 2.72 -8.34 -3.20
C VAL A 137 1.24 -8.26 -3.59
N SER A 138 0.40 -7.71 -2.72
CA SER A 138 -0.99 -7.37 -3.04
C SER A 138 -1.09 -5.93 -3.52
N TYR A 139 -1.76 -5.72 -4.68
CA TYR A 139 -1.95 -4.42 -5.33
C TYR A 139 -3.40 -4.18 -5.75
N THR A 140 -4.35 -4.83 -5.11
CA THR A 140 -5.77 -4.72 -5.49
C THR A 140 -6.17 -3.23 -5.55
N ASP A 141 -6.77 -2.80 -6.66
CA ASP A 141 -7.17 -1.41 -6.89
C ASP A 141 -6.04 -0.36 -6.79
N GLY A 142 -4.77 -0.77 -6.92
CA GLY A 142 -3.62 0.16 -6.97
C GLY A 142 -3.54 0.92 -8.29
N ASP A 143 -3.09 2.17 -8.27
CA ASP A 143 -2.85 2.98 -9.46
C ASP A 143 -1.37 3.00 -9.85
N PHE A 144 -1.06 2.46 -11.03
CA PHE A 144 0.29 2.39 -11.60
C PHE A 144 0.45 3.25 -12.86
N THR A 145 -0.41 4.24 -13.06
CA THR A 145 -0.35 5.12 -14.23
C THR A 145 1.06 5.71 -14.37
N GLY A 146 1.72 5.44 -15.49
CA GLY A 146 3.06 5.93 -15.78
C GLY A 146 4.20 5.31 -14.96
N ALA A 147 3.93 4.27 -14.16
CA ALA A 147 4.97 3.58 -13.41
C ALA A 147 5.98 2.87 -14.33
N ASN A 148 7.26 2.87 -13.94
CA ASN A 148 8.36 2.22 -14.65
C ASN A 148 8.75 0.91 -13.95
N PHE A 149 8.74 -0.22 -14.69
CA PHE A 149 9.11 -1.54 -14.21
C PHE A 149 10.33 -2.11 -14.96
N GLU A 150 11.17 -1.26 -15.54
CA GLU A 150 12.34 -1.71 -16.29
C GLU A 150 13.24 -2.59 -15.42
N GLU A 151 13.53 -3.80 -15.93
CA GLU A 151 14.36 -4.80 -15.24
C GLU A 151 13.89 -5.20 -13.83
N ALA A 152 12.64 -4.89 -13.46
CA ALA A 152 12.08 -5.33 -12.20
C ALA A 152 11.91 -6.86 -12.16
N LEU A 153 12.31 -7.48 -11.04
CA LEU A 153 12.07 -8.89 -10.80
C LEU A 153 10.69 -9.07 -10.15
N ILE A 154 9.72 -9.51 -10.93
CA ILE A 154 8.32 -9.65 -10.53
C ILE A 154 7.95 -11.13 -10.45
N GLY A 155 7.30 -11.55 -9.37
CA GLY A 155 6.86 -12.94 -9.23
C GLY A 155 5.78 -13.32 -10.26
N ASP A 156 5.73 -14.58 -10.69
CA ASP A 156 4.82 -15.04 -11.75
C ASP A 156 3.34 -14.73 -11.47
N GLN A 157 2.91 -14.77 -10.20
CA GLN A 157 1.54 -14.43 -9.83
C GLN A 157 1.33 -12.92 -9.81
N ASP A 158 2.34 -12.16 -9.40
CA ASP A 158 2.31 -10.70 -9.39
C ASP A 158 2.24 -10.14 -10.81
N VAL A 159 2.97 -10.74 -11.77
CA VAL A 159 2.86 -10.43 -13.21
C VAL A 159 1.40 -10.57 -13.68
N LYS A 160 0.74 -11.69 -13.34
CA LYS A 160 -0.66 -11.91 -13.74
C LYS A 160 -1.59 -10.84 -13.17
N ASN A 161 -1.42 -10.50 -11.89
CA ASN A 161 -2.24 -9.52 -11.22
C ASN A 161 -2.03 -8.11 -11.80
N LEU A 162 -0.77 -7.71 -12.01
CA LEU A 162 -0.44 -6.43 -12.64
C LEU A 162 -0.95 -6.33 -14.08
N CYS A 163 -0.87 -7.41 -14.86
CA CYS A 163 -1.39 -7.44 -16.23
C CYS A 163 -2.93 -7.30 -16.31
N LEU A 164 -3.65 -7.61 -15.24
CA LEU A 164 -5.10 -7.39 -15.13
C LEU A 164 -5.46 -5.99 -14.61
N ASN A 165 -4.50 -5.25 -14.08
CA ASN A 165 -4.73 -3.91 -13.57
C ASN A 165 -4.94 -2.91 -14.72
N PRO A 166 -6.04 -2.15 -14.74
CA PRO A 166 -6.38 -1.27 -15.87
C PRO A 166 -5.44 -0.06 -16.01
N THR A 167 -4.67 0.29 -14.98
CA THR A 167 -3.72 1.41 -15.01
C THR A 167 -2.33 1.01 -15.52
N VAL A 168 -2.07 -0.30 -15.62
CA VAL A 168 -0.84 -0.86 -16.22
C VAL A 168 -1.02 -0.91 -17.73
N VAL A 169 -0.54 0.13 -18.40
CA VAL A 169 -0.70 0.32 -19.85
C VAL A 169 0.64 0.61 -20.53
N ASP A 170 0.65 0.64 -21.83
CA ASP A 170 1.77 1.06 -22.67
C ASP A 170 3.13 0.44 -22.26
N LEU A 171 4.09 1.28 -21.91
CA LEU A 171 5.44 0.87 -21.57
C LEU A 171 5.50 -0.04 -20.34
N SER A 172 4.77 0.31 -19.30
CA SER A 172 4.69 -0.50 -18.07
C SER A 172 4.24 -1.93 -18.37
N ARG A 173 3.23 -2.07 -19.25
CA ARG A 173 2.70 -3.38 -19.67
C ARG A 173 3.74 -4.23 -20.41
N MET A 174 4.54 -3.59 -21.27
CA MET A 174 5.62 -4.26 -22.00
C MET A 174 6.76 -4.69 -21.06
N GLN A 175 7.16 -3.82 -20.14
CA GLN A 175 8.23 -4.08 -19.16
C GLN A 175 7.91 -5.25 -18.23
N ILE A 176 6.64 -5.38 -17.80
CA ILE A 176 6.16 -6.49 -16.97
C ILE A 176 6.09 -7.80 -17.77
N GLY A 177 6.03 -7.73 -19.11
CA GLY A 177 5.90 -8.90 -19.97
C GLY A 177 4.47 -9.41 -20.10
N CYS A 178 3.48 -8.53 -20.02
CA CYS A 178 2.08 -8.88 -20.24
C CYS A 178 1.86 -9.36 -21.68
N LYS A 179 1.22 -10.53 -21.80
CA LYS A 179 0.80 -11.03 -23.12
C LYS A 179 -0.49 -10.31 -23.53
N ASN A 180 -0.56 -9.98 -24.84
CA ASN A 180 -1.77 -9.44 -25.46
C ASN A 180 -2.85 -10.51 -25.56
#